data_53177377c64e12574dcafb7076d7468a
#
_entry.id   53177377c64e12574dcafb7076d7468a
#
_cell.length_a   1.000
_cell.length_b   1.000
_cell.length_c   1.000
_cell.angle_alpha   90.00
_cell.angle_beta   90.00
_cell.angle_gamma   90.00
#
_symmetry.space_group_name_H-M   'P 1'
#
loop_
_entity.id
_entity.type
_entity.pdbx_description
1 polymer ?
#
loop_
_entity_poly.entity_id
_entity_poly.type
_entity_poly.pdbx_seq_one_letter_code
_entity_poly.pdbx_strand_id
1 'polypeptide(L)'
;MLFSLQLLILIVCRLFVFTHIILYNWRNVNMDIVKVFGNNLRKYRNELGLSQEAFADKCGLHRTYISAIECYRRSIALENVQRIADALGIDTYKLFIESEEQK
;
A
#
# COMPACT_ATOMS: atom_id res chain seq x y z
N MET A 1 -3.76 25.96 43.28
CA MET A 1 -4.76 26.23 42.22
C MET A 1 -4.17 26.24 40.80
N LEU A 2 -3.00 26.80 40.58
CA LEU A 2 -2.32 26.81 39.25
C LEU A 2 -1.85 25.41 38.80
N PHE A 3 -1.52 24.51 39.75
CA PHE A 3 -1.08 23.14 39.43
C PHE A 3 -2.19 22.24 38.87
N SER A 4 -3.45 22.39 39.26
CA SER A 4 -4.57 21.58 38.80
C SER A 4 -4.99 21.96 37.39
N LEU A 5 -4.88 23.22 36.97
CA LEU A 5 -5.16 23.68 35.61
C LEU A 5 -4.10 23.20 34.62
N GLN A 6 -2.82 23.24 35.01
CA GLN A 6 -1.73 22.69 34.18
C GLN A 6 -1.83 21.17 34.02
N LEU A 7 -2.22 20.44 35.05
CA LEU A 7 -2.45 19.01 34.99
C LEU A 7 -3.63 18.69 34.05
N LEU A 8 -4.72 19.48 34.13
CA LEU A 8 -5.88 19.34 33.27
C LEU A 8 -5.53 19.58 31.78
N ILE A 9 -4.74 20.61 31.49
CA ILE A 9 -4.27 20.92 30.14
C ILE A 9 -3.39 19.79 29.57
N LEU A 10 -2.49 19.23 30.40
CA LEU A 10 -1.64 18.09 30.01
C LEU A 10 -2.46 16.84 29.76
N ILE A 11 -3.51 16.56 30.53
CA ILE A 11 -4.41 15.42 30.32
C ILE A 11 -5.23 15.61 29.04
N VAL A 12 -5.76 16.81 28.80
CA VAL A 12 -6.51 17.13 27.58
C VAL A 12 -5.61 17.05 26.34
N CYS A 13 -4.38 17.53 26.40
CA CYS A 13 -3.41 17.41 25.32
C CYS A 13 -3.04 15.95 25.05
N ARG A 14 -2.88 15.11 26.07
CA ARG A 14 -2.64 13.68 25.90
C ARG A 14 -3.84 12.95 25.28
N LEU A 15 -5.05 13.26 25.71
CA LEU A 15 -6.27 12.72 25.12
C LEU A 15 -6.44 13.16 23.66
N PHE A 16 -6.08 14.40 23.34
CA PHE A 16 -6.13 14.92 21.96
C PHE A 16 -5.13 14.23 21.05
N VAL A 17 -3.90 14.03 21.49
CA VAL A 17 -2.86 13.29 20.75
C VAL A 17 -3.27 11.83 20.58
N PHE A 18 -3.82 11.21 21.62
CA PHE A 18 -4.28 9.82 21.61
C PHE A 18 -5.46 9.62 20.64
N THR A 19 -6.45 10.53 20.63
CA THR A 19 -7.55 10.49 19.65
C THR A 19 -7.06 10.72 18.23
N HIS A 20 -6.06 11.59 18.03
CA HIS A 20 -5.45 11.82 16.72
C HIS A 20 -4.71 10.59 16.21
N ILE A 21 -3.98 9.88 17.08
CA ILE A 21 -3.29 8.64 16.75
C ILE A 21 -4.30 7.53 16.44
N ILE A 22 -5.39 7.41 17.22
CA ILE A 22 -6.45 6.42 16.96
C ILE A 22 -7.15 6.70 15.63
N LEU A 23 -7.49 7.96 15.33
CA LEU A 23 -8.10 8.36 14.05
C LEU A 23 -7.15 8.13 12.87
N TYR A 24 -5.86 8.38 13.05
CA TYR A 24 -4.84 8.11 12.05
C TYR A 24 -4.70 6.61 11.78
N ASN A 25 -4.63 5.79 12.82
CA ASN A 25 -4.57 4.34 12.70
C ASN A 25 -5.85 3.77 12.10
N TRP A 26 -7.02 4.32 12.44
CA TRP A 26 -8.31 3.87 11.90
C TRP A 26 -8.41 4.14 10.40
N ARG A 27 -7.85 5.25 9.94
CA ARG A 27 -7.81 5.61 8.51
C ARG A 27 -6.96 4.65 7.69
N ASN A 28 -5.85 4.16 8.27
CA ASN A 28 -4.96 3.20 7.63
C ASN A 28 -5.47 1.75 7.67
N VAL A 29 -6.37 1.41 8.60
CA VAL A 29 -6.96 0.06 8.70
C VAL A 29 -7.92 -0.25 7.55
N ASN A 30 -8.45 0.76 6.88
CA ASN A 30 -9.38 0.58 5.76
C ASN A 30 -8.69 0.52 4.39
N MET A 31 -7.35 0.52 4.34
CA MET A 31 -6.62 0.36 3.10
C MET A 31 -6.77 -1.07 2.57
N ASP A 32 -7.30 -1.23 1.36
CA ASP A 32 -7.33 -2.50 0.66
C ASP A 32 -5.98 -2.74 -0.02
N ILE A 33 -5.10 -3.47 0.65
CA ILE A 33 -3.74 -3.73 0.17
C ILE A 33 -3.71 -4.46 -1.16
N VAL A 34 -4.69 -5.31 -1.44
CA VAL A 34 -4.79 -6.04 -2.72
C VAL A 34 -5.04 -5.07 -3.87
N LYS A 35 -5.92 -4.09 -3.66
CA LYS A 35 -6.17 -3.03 -4.66
C LYS A 35 -4.98 -2.11 -4.84
N VAL A 36 -4.35 -1.69 -3.75
CA VAL A 36 -3.16 -0.83 -3.80
C VAL A 36 -2.06 -1.51 -4.60
N PHE A 37 -1.78 -2.77 -4.29
CA PHE A 37 -0.76 -3.55 -4.98
C PHE A 37 -1.10 -3.73 -6.48
N GLY A 38 -2.32 -4.15 -6.80
CA GLY A 38 -2.75 -4.38 -8.18
C GLY A 38 -2.71 -3.10 -9.02
N ASN A 39 -3.12 -1.97 -8.47
CA ASN A 39 -3.06 -0.68 -9.15
C ASN A 39 -1.61 -0.24 -9.40
N ASN A 40 -0.75 -0.37 -8.41
CA ASN A 40 0.66 -0.02 -8.53
C ASN A 40 1.37 -0.92 -9.55
N LEU A 41 1.11 -2.22 -9.52
CA LEU A 41 1.63 -3.15 -10.52
C LEU A 41 1.24 -2.71 -11.93
N ARG A 42 -0.04 -2.46 -12.17
CA ARG A 42 -0.54 -1.99 -13.48
C ARG A 42 0.12 -0.68 -13.90
N LYS A 43 0.22 0.29 -12.98
CA LYS A 43 0.84 1.58 -13.23
C LYS A 43 2.29 1.44 -13.69
N TYR A 44 3.11 0.78 -12.90
CA TYR A 44 4.54 0.61 -13.22
C TYR A 44 4.77 -0.25 -14.47
N ARG A 45 3.95 -1.28 -14.66
CA ARG A 45 3.99 -2.09 -15.89
C ARG A 45 3.70 -1.23 -17.15
N ASN A 46 2.67 -0.40 -17.07
CA ASN A 46 2.31 0.50 -18.17
C ASN A 46 3.39 1.56 -18.44
N GLU A 47 4.03 2.07 -17.40
CA GLU A 47 5.16 3.00 -17.53
C GLU A 47 6.34 2.37 -18.28
N LEU A 48 6.55 1.06 -18.13
CA LEU A 48 7.53 0.30 -18.92
C LEU A 48 7.05 -0.04 -20.34
N GLY A 49 5.81 0.23 -20.68
CA GLY A 49 5.22 -0.11 -21.97
C GLY A 49 5.04 -1.60 -22.21
N LEU A 50 4.98 -2.42 -21.17
CA LEU A 50 4.88 -3.88 -21.29
C LEU A 50 3.41 -4.34 -21.21
N SER A 51 3.05 -5.32 -22.05
CA SER A 51 1.80 -6.08 -21.93
C SER A 51 1.84 -6.96 -20.66
N GLN A 52 0.68 -7.44 -20.22
CA GLN A 52 0.63 -8.41 -19.12
C GLN A 52 1.44 -9.68 -19.43
N GLU A 53 1.38 -10.16 -20.67
CA GLU A 53 2.12 -11.35 -21.12
C GLU A 53 3.63 -11.11 -21.11
N ALA A 54 4.10 -10.02 -21.71
CA ALA A 54 5.52 -9.67 -21.73
C ALA A 54 6.07 -9.45 -20.33
N PHE A 55 5.29 -8.83 -19.46
CA PHE A 55 5.69 -8.63 -18.05
C PHE A 55 5.74 -9.94 -17.27
N ALA A 56 4.73 -10.82 -17.47
CA ALA A 56 4.71 -12.15 -16.85
C ALA A 56 5.95 -12.97 -17.24
N ASP A 57 6.33 -12.97 -18.53
CA ASP A 57 7.54 -13.62 -19.01
C ASP A 57 8.80 -13.06 -18.33
N LYS A 58 8.87 -11.75 -18.17
CA LYS A 58 9.99 -11.08 -17.49
C LYS A 58 10.09 -11.47 -16.01
N CYS A 59 8.97 -11.68 -15.33
CA CYS A 59 8.91 -12.12 -13.93
C CYS A 59 9.11 -13.62 -13.74
N GLY A 60 8.98 -14.43 -14.79
CA GLY A 60 8.86 -15.88 -14.69
C GLY A 60 7.54 -16.34 -14.05
N LEU A 61 6.46 -15.59 -14.28
CA LEU A 61 5.11 -15.88 -13.79
C LEU A 61 4.15 -16.07 -14.96
N HIS A 62 2.99 -16.67 -14.68
CA HIS A 62 1.94 -16.82 -15.70
C HIS A 62 1.17 -15.52 -15.91
N ARG A 63 0.79 -15.23 -17.17
CA ARG A 63 -0.04 -14.09 -17.53
C ARG A 63 -1.35 -14.04 -16.73
N THR A 64 -2.01 -15.18 -16.55
CA THR A 64 -3.26 -15.28 -15.79
C THR A 64 -3.08 -14.85 -14.33
N TYR A 65 -1.92 -15.12 -13.74
CA TYR A 65 -1.58 -14.70 -12.38
C TYR A 65 -1.41 -13.16 -12.30
N ILE A 66 -0.67 -12.58 -13.25
CA ILE A 66 -0.52 -11.11 -13.33
C ILE A 66 -1.89 -10.44 -13.53
N SER A 67 -2.70 -10.95 -14.45
CA SER A 67 -4.05 -10.44 -14.71
C SER A 67 -4.93 -10.52 -13.46
N ALA A 68 -4.90 -11.63 -12.74
CA ALA A 68 -5.69 -11.82 -11.52
C ALA A 68 -5.27 -10.83 -10.41
N ILE A 69 -3.98 -10.54 -10.26
CA ILE A 69 -3.48 -9.54 -9.31
C ILE A 69 -3.96 -8.14 -9.69
N GLU A 70 -3.85 -7.76 -10.94
CA GLU A 70 -4.29 -6.44 -11.44
C GLU A 70 -5.81 -6.26 -11.37
N CYS A 71 -6.58 -7.36 -11.35
CA CYS A 71 -8.04 -7.35 -11.19
C CYS A 71 -8.50 -7.57 -9.74
N TYR A 72 -7.58 -7.57 -8.78
CA TYR A 72 -7.85 -7.72 -7.34
C TYR A 72 -8.48 -9.06 -6.95
N ARG A 73 -8.30 -10.09 -7.76
CA ARG A 73 -8.90 -11.41 -7.56
C ARG A 73 -8.02 -12.38 -6.78
N ARG A 74 -6.77 -12.01 -6.55
CA ARG A 74 -5.80 -12.92 -5.96
C ARG A 74 -4.83 -12.17 -5.05
N SER A 75 -4.54 -12.78 -3.89
CA SER A 75 -3.44 -12.38 -3.04
C SER A 75 -2.12 -12.86 -3.63
N ILE A 76 -1.03 -12.22 -3.25
CA ILE A 76 0.30 -12.50 -3.77
C ILE A 76 1.20 -13.10 -2.70
N ALA A 77 1.97 -14.11 -3.05
CA ALA A 77 3.03 -14.64 -2.21
C ALA A 77 4.23 -13.66 -2.14
N LEU A 78 4.91 -13.61 -1.01
CA LEU A 78 6.02 -12.67 -0.79
C LEU A 78 7.16 -12.85 -1.80
N GLU A 79 7.46 -14.09 -2.20
CA GLU A 79 8.48 -14.39 -3.21
C GLU A 79 8.12 -13.77 -4.57
N ASN A 80 6.84 -13.75 -4.90
CA ASN A 80 6.36 -13.15 -6.14
C ASN A 80 6.37 -11.62 -6.08
N VAL A 81 6.17 -11.03 -4.89
CA VAL A 81 6.37 -9.58 -4.68
C VAL A 81 7.78 -9.18 -5.07
N GLN A 82 8.78 -9.94 -4.61
CA GLN A 82 10.18 -9.67 -4.95
C GLN A 82 10.45 -9.81 -6.45
N ARG A 83 9.95 -10.87 -7.08
CA ARG A 83 10.09 -11.08 -8.53
C ARG A 83 9.48 -9.94 -9.35
N ILE A 84 8.31 -9.48 -8.95
CA ILE A 84 7.62 -8.37 -9.60
C ILE A 84 8.40 -7.06 -9.42
N ALA A 85 8.84 -6.75 -8.21
CA ALA A 85 9.63 -5.55 -7.95
C ALA A 85 10.94 -5.53 -8.74
N ASP A 86 11.64 -6.66 -8.80
CA ASP A 86 12.88 -6.82 -9.57
C ASP A 86 12.63 -6.62 -11.07
N ALA A 87 11.55 -7.20 -11.61
CA ALA A 87 11.17 -7.05 -13.01
C ALA A 87 10.78 -5.61 -13.36
N LEU A 88 10.15 -4.89 -12.42
CA LEU A 88 9.82 -3.47 -12.57
C LEU A 88 11.02 -2.55 -12.39
N GLY A 89 12.09 -3.03 -11.75
CA GLY A 89 13.27 -2.23 -11.42
C GLY A 89 13.00 -1.19 -10.33
N ILE A 90 12.11 -1.49 -9.39
CA ILE A 90 11.72 -0.62 -8.28
C ILE A 90 11.93 -1.31 -6.94
N ASP A 91 11.98 -0.49 -5.87
CA ASP A 91 11.97 -1.02 -4.51
C ASP A 91 10.59 -1.62 -4.18
N THR A 92 10.56 -2.73 -3.43
CA THR A 92 9.34 -3.46 -3.09
C THR A 92 8.30 -2.58 -2.40
N TYR A 93 8.71 -1.66 -1.52
CA TYR A 93 7.79 -0.81 -0.77
C TYR A 93 6.93 0.08 -1.68
N LYS A 94 7.41 0.43 -2.87
CA LYS A 94 6.66 1.28 -3.83
C LYS A 94 5.39 0.62 -4.33
N LEU A 95 5.32 -0.71 -4.29
CA LEU A 95 4.12 -1.47 -4.65
C LEU A 95 3.00 -1.36 -3.60
N PHE A 96 3.34 -0.90 -2.39
CA PHE A 96 2.42 -0.83 -1.25
C PHE A 96 2.03 0.60 -0.86
N ILE A 97 2.46 1.60 -1.62
CA ILE A 97 2.12 3.01 -1.37
C ILE A 97 0.79 3.33 -2.05
N GLU A 98 -0.20 3.75 -1.26
CA GLU A 98 -1.46 4.26 -1.78
C GLU A 98 -1.24 5.64 -2.43
N SER A 99 -1.54 5.75 -3.72
CA SER A 99 -1.47 7.05 -4.41
C SER A 99 -2.69 7.91 -4.07
N GLU A 100 -2.51 9.22 -4.14
CA GLU A 100 -3.61 10.18 -3.93
C GLU A 100 -4.79 9.94 -4.89
N GLU A 101 -4.50 9.40 -6.08
CA GLU A 101 -5.51 9.08 -7.09
C GLU A 101 -6.38 7.86 -6.74
N GLN A 102 -5.97 7.08 -5.73
CA GLN A 102 -6.68 5.85 -5.28
C GLN A 102 -7.54 6.11 -4.05
N LYS A 103 -7.45 7.31 -3.50
CA LYS A 103 -8.29 7.77 -2.40
C LYS A 103 -9.60 8.36 -2.96
#